data_419ada2175ffee4193a63e52a7c732dc
#
_entry.id   419ada2175ffee4193a63e52a7c732dc
#
_cell.length_a   1.000
_cell.length_b   1.000
_cell.length_c   1.000
_cell.angle_alpha   90.00
_cell.angle_beta   90.00
_cell.angle_gamma   90.00
#
_symmetry.space_group_name_H-M   'P 1'
#
loop_
_entity.id
_entity.type
_entity.pdbx_description
1 polymer ?
#
loop_
_entity_poly.entity_id
_entity_poly.type
_entity_poly.pdbx_seq_one_letter_code
_entity_poly.pdbx_strand_id
1 'polypeptide(L)'
;MNYRFTLEPYKGVSTRHTCPNCHRKSCFSKYIDTEKQINFPDYVGRCNHEQKCGYNYTPKMYFDENPMAKERLSEEFVPVSKSHISLPPAPSFIEPEIMRQSLKLYHTNKLFQFLSFHFGQEATEELMLRYHVGTSKHWPGATVFWQVDISGRVRTGKVMLYNPENGRRIKEPHNYITWVHSLLKKENFNLRPVSYTHLTLPTNREV
;
A
#
# COMPACT_ATOMS: atom_id res chain seq x y z
N MET A 1 -5.34 -13.85 5.11
CA MET A 1 -4.54 -15.06 5.43
C MET A 1 -3.84 -14.81 6.74
N ASN A 2 -4.13 -15.63 7.74
CA ASN A 2 -3.36 -15.60 8.99
C ASN A 2 -2.19 -16.58 8.82
N TYR A 3 -0.98 -16.03 8.82
CA TYR A 3 0.24 -16.87 8.82
C TYR A 3 0.54 -17.29 10.25
N ARG A 4 0.90 -18.58 10.44
CA ARG A 4 1.29 -19.09 11.75
C ARG A 4 2.51 -18.36 12.30
N PHE A 5 3.53 -18.15 11.48
CA PHE A 5 4.74 -17.44 11.85
C PHE A 5 4.67 -16.00 11.38
N THR A 6 4.61 -15.05 12.31
CA THR A 6 4.46 -13.62 12.03
C THR A 6 5.51 -12.82 12.77
N LEU A 7 5.83 -11.61 12.28
CA LEU A 7 6.63 -10.68 13.08
C LEU A 7 5.81 -10.21 14.29
N GLU A 8 6.47 -10.07 15.44
CA GLU A 8 5.86 -9.55 16.65
C GLU A 8 5.19 -8.20 16.40
N PRO A 9 3.87 -8.07 16.68
CA PRO A 9 3.13 -6.84 16.48
C PRO A 9 3.73 -5.68 17.29
N TYR A 10 3.74 -4.48 16.71
CA TYR A 10 4.22 -3.31 17.43
C TYR A 10 3.24 -2.88 18.53
N LYS A 11 3.65 -2.99 19.78
CA LYS A 11 2.92 -2.54 20.97
C LYS A 11 3.71 -1.51 21.79
N GLY A 12 4.66 -0.83 21.14
CA GLY A 12 5.56 0.11 21.79
C GLY A 12 7.03 -0.31 21.70
N VAL A 13 7.93 0.50 22.27
CA VAL A 13 9.40 0.28 22.20
C VAL A 13 9.83 -1.07 22.80
N SER A 14 9.09 -1.58 23.78
CA SER A 14 9.34 -2.88 24.42
C SER A 14 9.27 -4.07 23.46
N THR A 15 8.51 -3.95 22.34
CA THR A 15 8.38 -4.99 21.33
C THR A 15 9.40 -4.83 20.17
N ARG A 16 10.42 -4.01 20.38
CA ARG A 16 11.52 -3.82 19.44
C ARG A 16 12.84 -4.12 20.14
N HIS A 17 13.60 -4.99 19.51
CA HIS A 17 14.82 -5.58 20.07
C HIS A 17 16.07 -4.99 19.43
N THR A 18 17.22 -5.34 19.96
CA THR A 18 18.52 -5.00 19.36
C THR A 18 18.77 -5.93 18.17
N CYS A 19 19.15 -5.37 17.04
CA CYS A 19 19.46 -6.16 15.86
C CYS A 19 20.77 -6.94 16.07
N PRO A 20 20.81 -8.26 15.80
CA PRO A 20 22.02 -9.07 15.96
C PRO A 20 23.13 -8.71 14.97
N ASN A 21 22.81 -8.09 13.83
CA ASN A 21 23.78 -7.73 12.82
C ASN A 21 24.31 -6.30 12.97
N CYS A 22 23.44 -5.29 13.07
CA CYS A 22 23.89 -3.88 13.17
C CYS A 22 23.97 -3.35 14.61
N HIS A 23 23.63 -4.15 15.60
CA HIS A 23 23.68 -3.85 17.05
C HIS A 23 22.92 -2.60 17.50
N ARG A 24 22.06 -2.05 16.65
CA ARG A 24 21.21 -0.90 17.01
C ARG A 24 20.02 -1.37 17.85
N LYS A 25 19.72 -0.59 18.88
CA LYS A 25 18.57 -0.82 19.77
C LYS A 25 17.26 -0.47 19.08
N SER A 26 16.18 -1.13 19.48
CA SER A 26 14.79 -0.82 19.11
C SER A 26 14.51 -0.84 17.58
N CYS A 27 15.25 -1.62 16.83
CA CYS A 27 15.11 -1.71 15.37
C CYS A 27 14.93 -3.13 14.83
N PHE A 28 14.76 -4.12 15.71
CA PHE A 28 14.62 -5.51 15.32
C PHE A 28 13.29 -6.08 15.80
N SER A 29 12.57 -6.73 14.90
CA SER A 29 11.30 -7.42 15.15
C SER A 29 11.54 -8.92 15.07
N LYS A 30 11.23 -9.64 16.13
CA LYS A 30 11.35 -11.11 16.17
C LYS A 30 10.17 -11.77 15.45
N TYR A 31 10.38 -12.96 14.91
CA TYR A 31 9.27 -13.82 14.51
C TYR A 31 8.70 -14.54 15.73
N ILE A 32 7.40 -14.66 15.77
CA ILE A 32 6.64 -15.38 16.79
C ILE A 32 5.77 -16.45 16.14
N ASP A 33 5.57 -17.54 16.85
CA ASP A 33 4.55 -18.55 16.52
C ASP A 33 3.22 -18.16 17.15
N THR A 34 2.19 -17.92 16.34
CA THR A 34 0.84 -17.57 16.83
C THR A 34 0.19 -18.71 17.60
N GLU A 35 0.58 -19.95 17.34
CA GLU A 35 0.13 -21.15 18.04
C GLU A 35 0.95 -21.46 19.30
N LYS A 36 2.04 -20.71 19.55
CA LYS A 36 2.92 -20.83 20.72
C LYS A 36 3.55 -22.21 20.94
N GLN A 37 3.69 -23.00 19.89
CA GLN A 37 4.35 -24.31 19.95
C GLN A 37 5.87 -24.20 19.79
N ILE A 38 6.33 -23.14 19.14
CA ILE A 38 7.77 -22.88 18.92
C ILE A 38 8.18 -21.55 19.49
N ASN A 39 9.24 -21.57 20.28
CA ASN A 39 9.98 -20.38 20.68
C ASN A 39 11.19 -20.23 19.77
N PHE A 40 11.15 -19.26 18.86
CA PHE A 40 12.29 -18.95 18.01
C PHE A 40 13.42 -18.32 18.83
N PRO A 41 14.69 -18.62 18.51
CA PRO A 41 15.83 -17.90 19.06
C PRO A 41 15.76 -16.40 18.78
N ASP A 42 16.42 -15.61 19.59
CA ASP A 42 16.41 -14.14 19.55
C ASP A 42 16.93 -13.54 18.24
N TYR A 43 17.66 -14.31 17.43
CA TYR A 43 18.17 -13.87 16.13
C TYR A 43 17.19 -14.11 14.97
N VAL A 44 16.08 -14.85 15.18
CA VAL A 44 15.09 -15.10 14.14
C VAL A 44 14.15 -13.90 14.05
N GLY A 45 14.34 -13.08 13.02
CA GLY A 45 13.63 -11.82 12.90
C GLY A 45 14.14 -10.94 11.76
N ARG A 46 13.62 -9.72 11.73
CA ARG A 46 13.91 -8.74 10.67
C ARG A 46 14.32 -7.40 11.28
N CYS A 47 15.38 -6.81 10.72
CA CYS A 47 15.79 -5.45 11.05
C CYS A 47 14.97 -4.44 10.25
N ASN A 48 14.47 -3.40 10.91
CA ASN A 48 13.71 -2.32 10.27
C ASN A 48 14.57 -1.36 9.43
N HIS A 49 15.91 -1.44 9.54
CA HIS A 49 16.84 -0.71 8.70
C HIS A 49 17.15 -1.50 7.41
N GLU A 50 16.13 -1.67 6.56
CA GLU A 50 16.21 -2.51 5.37
C GLU A 50 17.35 -2.14 4.43
N GLN A 51 17.52 -0.84 4.13
CA GLN A 51 18.53 -0.35 3.19
C GLN A 51 19.96 -0.38 3.75
N LYS A 52 20.14 -0.21 5.08
CA LYS A 52 21.46 -0.10 5.68
C LYS A 52 21.97 -1.40 6.31
N CYS A 53 21.07 -2.20 6.83
CA CYS A 53 21.40 -3.45 7.51
C CYS A 53 20.95 -4.67 6.73
N GLY A 54 19.70 -4.67 6.23
CA GLY A 54 19.13 -5.75 5.42
C GLY A 54 18.94 -7.09 6.15
N TYR A 55 19.25 -7.18 7.46
CA TYR A 55 19.16 -8.44 8.19
C TYR A 55 17.72 -8.95 8.23
N ASN A 56 17.50 -10.13 7.71
CA ASN A 56 16.21 -10.81 7.69
C ASN A 56 16.44 -12.32 7.77
N TYR A 57 16.36 -12.87 8.97
CA TYR A 57 16.47 -14.30 9.22
C TYR A 57 15.08 -14.88 9.46
N THR A 58 14.56 -15.59 8.48
CA THR A 58 13.17 -16.04 8.46
C THR A 58 12.96 -17.38 9.18
N PRO A 59 11.73 -17.71 9.63
CA PRO A 59 11.39 -19.04 10.14
C PRO A 59 11.75 -20.17 9.18
N LYS A 60 11.64 -19.94 7.87
CA LYS A 60 12.04 -20.92 6.87
C LYS A 60 13.54 -21.23 6.96
N MET A 61 14.39 -20.21 7.02
CA MET A 61 15.85 -20.39 7.18
C MET A 61 16.18 -21.15 8.46
N TYR A 62 15.49 -20.81 9.57
CA TYR A 62 15.65 -21.51 10.82
C TYR A 62 15.34 -23.01 10.72
N PHE A 63 14.24 -23.40 10.04
CA PHE A 63 13.87 -24.79 9.86
C PHE A 63 14.76 -25.54 8.85
N ASP A 64 15.30 -24.85 7.87
CA ASP A 64 16.25 -25.41 6.92
C ASP A 64 17.59 -25.77 7.61
N GLU A 65 18.00 -24.96 8.61
CA GLU A 65 19.20 -25.24 9.43
C GLU A 65 18.94 -26.17 10.63
N ASN A 66 17.67 -26.31 11.06
CA ASN A 66 17.27 -27.13 12.21
C ASN A 66 16.16 -28.14 11.83
N PRO A 67 16.46 -29.19 11.07
CA PRO A 67 15.46 -30.17 10.61
C PRO A 67 14.67 -30.82 11.74
N MET A 68 15.30 -31.11 12.89
CA MET A 68 14.64 -31.72 14.06
C MET A 68 13.57 -30.82 14.68
N ALA A 69 13.73 -29.48 14.58
CA ALA A 69 12.70 -28.54 15.02
C ALA A 69 11.47 -28.57 14.10
N LYS A 70 11.69 -28.93 12.84
CA LYS A 70 10.63 -29.10 11.83
C LYS A 70 9.88 -30.42 12.04
N GLU A 71 10.57 -31.49 12.39
CA GLU A 71 9.97 -32.83 12.64
C GLU A 71 9.01 -32.79 13.82
N ARG A 72 9.36 -32.10 14.91
CA ARG A 72 8.46 -31.91 16.07
C ARG A 72 7.14 -31.22 15.72
N LEU A 73 7.13 -30.42 14.66
CA LEU A 73 5.91 -29.81 14.13
C LEU A 73 5.10 -30.78 13.27
N SER A 74 5.75 -31.78 12.66
CA SER A 74 5.08 -32.73 11.77
C SER A 74 4.39 -33.87 12.52
N GLU A 75 4.81 -34.18 13.73
CA GLU A 75 4.18 -35.24 14.55
C GLU A 75 2.81 -34.87 15.09
N GLU A 76 2.49 -33.56 15.22
CA GLU A 76 1.13 -33.06 15.56
C GLU A 76 0.33 -32.58 14.36
N PHE A 77 0.87 -32.69 13.16
CA PHE A 77 0.19 -32.24 11.95
C PHE A 77 -0.81 -33.31 11.47
N VAL A 78 -1.99 -33.37 12.09
CA VAL A 78 -3.18 -33.88 11.42
C VAL A 78 -3.38 -32.98 10.21
N PRO A 79 -3.31 -33.51 8.96
CA PRO A 79 -3.55 -32.67 7.80
C PRO A 79 -4.98 -32.15 7.91
N VAL A 80 -5.12 -30.91 8.34
CA VAL A 80 -6.38 -30.19 8.19
C VAL A 80 -6.65 -30.23 6.70
N SER A 81 -7.66 -31.03 6.35
CA SER A 81 -8.15 -31.18 4.98
C SER A 81 -8.16 -29.78 4.37
N LYS A 82 -7.60 -29.63 3.18
CA LYS A 82 -7.56 -28.38 2.42
C LYS A 82 -8.96 -27.79 2.46
N SER A 83 -9.24 -27.02 3.52
CA SER A 83 -10.45 -26.22 3.59
C SER A 83 -10.42 -25.41 2.30
N HIS A 84 -11.45 -25.53 1.52
CA HIS A 84 -11.68 -24.86 0.27
C HIS A 84 -10.93 -23.53 0.26
N ILE A 85 -9.94 -23.42 -0.61
CA ILE A 85 -9.36 -22.12 -0.95
C ILE A 85 -10.53 -21.38 -1.56
N SER A 86 -11.28 -20.68 -0.73
CA SER A 86 -12.29 -19.76 -1.22
C SER A 86 -11.51 -18.77 -2.07
N LEU A 87 -11.72 -18.82 -3.37
CA LEU A 87 -11.14 -17.85 -4.28
C LEU A 87 -11.37 -16.47 -3.66
N PRO A 88 -10.33 -15.67 -3.53
CA PRO A 88 -10.49 -14.36 -2.93
C PRO A 88 -11.61 -13.63 -3.69
N PRO A 89 -12.53 -12.96 -2.98
CA PRO A 89 -13.71 -12.35 -3.59
C PRO A 89 -13.31 -11.49 -4.78
N ALA A 90 -14.10 -11.53 -5.85
CA ALA A 90 -13.82 -10.75 -7.04
C ALA A 90 -13.61 -9.26 -6.72
N PRO A 91 -12.66 -8.58 -7.37
CA PRO A 91 -12.44 -7.16 -7.12
C PRO A 91 -13.64 -6.32 -7.56
N SER A 92 -13.99 -5.32 -6.77
CA SER A 92 -15.03 -4.36 -7.10
C SER A 92 -14.50 -3.25 -8.02
N PHE A 93 -15.41 -2.64 -8.77
CA PHE A 93 -15.12 -1.55 -9.70
C PHE A 93 -16.06 -0.38 -9.47
N ILE A 94 -15.59 0.80 -9.87
CA ILE A 94 -16.39 2.03 -9.95
C ILE A 94 -16.83 2.22 -11.40
N GLU A 95 -18.06 2.71 -11.56
CA GLU A 95 -18.60 3.02 -12.88
C GLU A 95 -17.71 4.03 -13.62
N PRO A 96 -17.26 3.73 -14.86
CA PRO A 96 -16.38 4.63 -15.62
C PRO A 96 -16.93 6.04 -15.80
N GLU A 97 -18.26 6.18 -15.79
CA GLU A 97 -18.93 7.46 -15.95
C GLU A 97 -18.59 8.42 -14.81
N ILE A 98 -18.47 7.93 -13.57
CA ILE A 98 -18.07 8.74 -12.41
C ILE A 98 -16.68 9.33 -12.62
N MET A 99 -15.76 8.54 -13.18
CA MET A 99 -14.43 9.04 -13.55
C MET A 99 -14.53 10.10 -14.64
N ARG A 100 -15.24 9.82 -15.75
CA ARG A 100 -15.40 10.73 -16.89
C ARG A 100 -15.99 12.07 -16.50
N GLN A 101 -16.97 12.06 -15.59
CA GLN A 101 -17.57 13.30 -15.08
C GLN A 101 -16.59 14.15 -14.26
N SER A 102 -15.60 13.55 -13.64
CA SER A 102 -14.58 14.26 -12.88
C SER A 102 -13.48 14.86 -13.76
N LEU A 103 -13.27 14.33 -14.98
CA LEU A 103 -12.28 14.83 -15.95
C LEU A 103 -12.75 16.11 -16.65
N LYS A 104 -13.38 16.98 -15.88
CA LYS A 104 -13.96 18.26 -16.32
C LYS A 104 -13.70 19.33 -15.25
N LEU A 105 -13.97 20.57 -15.59
CA LEU A 105 -13.89 21.71 -14.67
C LEU A 105 -12.52 21.89 -14.02
N TYR A 106 -11.46 21.66 -14.76
CA TYR A 106 -10.09 21.78 -14.27
C TYR A 106 -9.76 23.16 -13.71
N HIS A 107 -10.36 24.23 -14.25
CA HIS A 107 -10.16 25.59 -13.78
C HIS A 107 -10.50 25.79 -12.29
N THR A 108 -11.39 24.96 -11.71
CA THR A 108 -11.70 24.98 -10.28
C THR A 108 -10.75 24.13 -9.43
N ASN A 109 -9.96 23.27 -10.06
CA ASN A 109 -9.06 22.35 -9.37
C ASN A 109 -7.80 23.08 -8.88
N LYS A 110 -7.56 23.06 -7.58
CA LYS A 110 -6.44 23.82 -6.98
C LYS A 110 -5.07 23.29 -7.38
N LEU A 111 -4.91 21.98 -7.58
CA LEU A 111 -3.65 21.41 -8.09
C LEU A 111 -3.45 21.82 -9.55
N PHE A 112 -4.50 21.80 -10.35
CA PHE A 112 -4.45 22.26 -11.74
C PHE A 112 -4.01 23.72 -11.83
N GLN A 113 -4.55 24.62 -10.99
CA GLN A 113 -4.17 26.03 -10.94
C GLN A 113 -2.67 26.18 -10.65
N PHE A 114 -2.15 25.46 -9.68
CA PHE A 114 -0.72 25.47 -9.36
C PHE A 114 0.13 24.97 -10.54
N LEU A 115 -0.24 23.83 -11.13
CA LEU A 115 0.54 23.26 -12.25
C LEU A 115 0.46 24.13 -13.50
N SER A 116 -0.71 24.71 -13.81
CA SER A 116 -0.87 25.60 -14.97
C SER A 116 -0.06 26.90 -14.85
N PHE A 117 0.12 27.39 -13.64
CA PHE A 117 0.98 28.55 -13.40
C PHE A 117 2.46 28.24 -13.75
N HIS A 118 2.92 27.01 -13.49
CA HIS A 118 4.31 26.61 -13.70
C HIS A 118 4.60 26.05 -15.11
N PHE A 119 3.65 25.32 -15.70
CA PHE A 119 3.86 24.54 -16.93
C PHE A 119 2.96 24.99 -18.09
N GLY A 120 2.09 25.96 -17.87
CA GLY A 120 1.08 26.37 -18.84
C GLY A 120 -0.18 25.47 -18.81
N GLN A 121 -1.28 26.03 -19.29
CA GLN A 121 -2.58 25.38 -19.22
C GLN A 121 -2.64 24.12 -20.10
N GLU A 122 -2.25 24.22 -21.34
CA GLU A 122 -2.31 23.13 -22.33
C GLU A 122 -1.54 21.88 -21.88
N ALA A 123 -0.26 22.07 -21.45
CA ALA A 123 0.55 20.98 -20.94
C ALA A 123 -0.06 20.35 -19.68
N THR A 124 -0.66 21.17 -18.81
CA THR A 124 -1.29 20.68 -17.59
C THR A 124 -2.56 19.88 -17.89
N GLU A 125 -3.38 20.33 -18.82
CA GLU A 125 -4.57 19.57 -19.25
C GLU A 125 -4.20 18.22 -19.85
N GLU A 126 -3.17 18.16 -20.70
CA GLU A 126 -2.66 16.90 -21.24
C GLU A 126 -2.21 15.95 -20.14
N LEU A 127 -1.44 16.44 -19.14
CA LEU A 127 -1.00 15.65 -18.01
C LEU A 127 -2.17 15.13 -17.16
N MET A 128 -3.15 15.97 -16.87
CA MET A 128 -4.33 15.57 -16.11
C MET A 128 -5.11 14.46 -16.80
N LEU A 129 -5.29 14.57 -18.10
CA LEU A 129 -5.97 13.55 -18.91
C LEU A 129 -5.14 12.25 -18.98
N ARG A 130 -3.85 12.36 -19.28
CA ARG A 130 -2.92 11.22 -19.39
C ARG A 130 -2.87 10.36 -18.13
N TYR A 131 -2.88 11.00 -16.96
CA TYR A 131 -2.79 10.31 -15.66
C TYR A 131 -4.14 10.11 -14.99
N HIS A 132 -5.24 10.31 -15.70
CA HIS A 132 -6.61 10.19 -15.17
C HIS A 132 -6.78 10.98 -13.86
N VAL A 133 -6.35 12.23 -13.85
CA VAL A 133 -6.50 13.13 -12.71
C VAL A 133 -7.71 14.02 -12.96
N GLY A 134 -8.66 14.02 -12.03
CA GLY A 134 -9.91 14.76 -12.18
C GLY A 134 -10.14 15.76 -11.05
N THR A 135 -11.27 16.45 -11.13
CA THR A 135 -11.75 17.39 -10.10
C THR A 135 -12.86 16.74 -9.29
N SER A 136 -12.71 16.72 -7.97
CA SER A 136 -13.72 16.19 -7.05
C SER A 136 -14.58 17.32 -6.47
N LYS A 137 -15.88 17.06 -6.38
CA LYS A 137 -16.85 17.98 -5.73
C LYS A 137 -16.91 17.81 -4.21
N HIS A 138 -16.21 16.82 -3.64
CA HIS A 138 -16.26 16.52 -2.22
C HIS A 138 -15.75 17.68 -1.35
N TRP A 139 -14.62 18.26 -1.75
CA TRP A 139 -14.14 19.53 -1.22
C TRP A 139 -13.95 20.52 -2.38
N PRO A 140 -14.24 21.81 -2.20
CA PRO A 140 -14.07 22.81 -3.26
C PRO A 140 -12.65 22.82 -3.83
N GLY A 141 -12.53 22.49 -5.12
CA GLY A 141 -11.25 22.44 -5.82
C GLY A 141 -10.37 21.23 -5.52
N ALA A 142 -10.90 20.17 -4.90
CA ALA A 142 -10.13 18.96 -4.64
C ALA A 142 -9.81 18.19 -5.92
N THR A 143 -8.69 17.51 -5.88
CA THR A 143 -8.19 16.66 -6.96
C THR A 143 -8.49 15.20 -6.67
N VAL A 144 -8.91 14.45 -7.68
CA VAL A 144 -9.05 12.99 -7.61
C VAL A 144 -8.03 12.32 -8.55
N PHE A 145 -7.23 11.42 -8.00
CA PHE A 145 -6.30 10.56 -8.72
C PHE A 145 -6.94 9.20 -8.91
N TRP A 146 -7.32 8.88 -10.14
CA TRP A 146 -7.99 7.64 -10.44
C TRP A 146 -7.01 6.49 -10.60
N GLN A 147 -7.40 5.33 -10.10
CA GLN A 147 -6.69 4.08 -10.27
C GLN A 147 -7.43 3.23 -11.30
N VAL A 148 -6.84 3.14 -12.47
CA VAL A 148 -7.37 2.35 -13.60
C VAL A 148 -6.46 1.15 -13.81
N ASP A 149 -7.02 -0.04 -13.92
CA ASP A 149 -6.23 -1.25 -14.17
C ASP A 149 -5.86 -1.39 -15.66
N ILE A 150 -5.00 -2.37 -15.97
CA ILE A 150 -4.53 -2.62 -17.34
C ILE A 150 -5.64 -2.95 -18.33
N SER A 151 -6.82 -3.32 -17.85
CA SER A 151 -8.01 -3.58 -18.65
C SER A 151 -8.92 -2.35 -18.79
N GLY A 152 -8.47 -1.16 -18.34
CA GLY A 152 -9.23 0.08 -18.39
C GLY A 152 -10.35 0.18 -17.34
N ARG A 153 -10.43 -0.73 -16.37
CA ARG A 153 -11.48 -0.74 -15.36
C ARG A 153 -11.09 0.15 -14.18
N VAL A 154 -12.01 0.99 -13.73
CA VAL A 154 -11.78 1.94 -12.63
C VAL A 154 -11.87 1.21 -11.29
N ARG A 155 -10.75 1.13 -10.58
CA ARG A 155 -10.66 0.45 -9.28
C ARG A 155 -11.12 1.35 -8.14
N THR A 156 -10.61 2.55 -8.09
CA THR A 156 -10.98 3.59 -7.13
C THR A 156 -10.37 4.93 -7.54
N GLY A 157 -10.59 5.97 -6.74
CA GLY A 157 -9.91 7.25 -6.87
C GLY A 157 -9.52 7.78 -5.50
N LYS A 158 -8.32 8.35 -5.38
CA LYS A 158 -7.87 9.02 -4.17
C LYS A 158 -8.13 10.51 -4.27
N VAL A 159 -8.97 11.03 -3.38
CA VAL A 159 -9.33 12.46 -3.33
C VAL A 159 -8.42 13.17 -2.35
N MET A 160 -7.80 14.27 -2.77
CA MET A 160 -6.92 15.09 -1.95
C MET A 160 -7.12 16.58 -2.27
N LEU A 161 -6.87 17.43 -1.26
CA LEU A 161 -6.94 18.89 -1.42
C LEU A 161 -5.53 19.50 -1.38
N TYR A 162 -5.25 20.40 -2.32
CA TYR A 162 -3.95 21.06 -2.46
C TYR A 162 -4.08 22.57 -2.28
N ASN A 163 -3.02 23.22 -1.85
CA ASN A 163 -2.89 24.66 -1.86
C ASN A 163 -2.43 25.12 -3.27
N PRO A 164 -3.17 26.03 -3.93
CA PRO A 164 -2.86 26.47 -5.29
C PRO A 164 -1.59 27.35 -5.38
N GLU A 165 -1.10 27.91 -4.28
CA GLU A 165 0.07 28.76 -4.26
C GLU A 165 1.38 27.97 -4.22
N ASN A 166 1.41 26.87 -3.49
CA ASN A 166 2.64 26.11 -3.25
C ASN A 166 2.59 24.63 -3.67
N GLY A 167 1.47 24.18 -4.22
CA GLY A 167 1.27 22.81 -4.67
C GLY A 167 1.30 21.74 -3.56
N ARG A 168 1.35 22.14 -2.29
CA ARG A 168 1.40 21.20 -1.16
C ARG A 168 0.00 20.75 -0.75
N ARG A 169 -0.08 19.52 -0.28
CA ARG A 169 -1.33 18.99 0.27
C ARG A 169 -1.72 19.73 1.55
N ILE A 170 -2.99 20.13 1.66
CA ILE A 170 -3.55 20.73 2.86
C ILE A 170 -3.76 19.64 3.91
N LYS A 171 -3.27 19.86 5.13
CA LYS A 171 -3.33 18.89 6.24
C LYS A 171 -4.08 19.42 7.45
N GLU A 172 -4.36 20.73 7.51
CA GLU A 172 -5.04 21.40 8.60
C GLU A 172 -6.36 22.01 8.14
N PRO A 173 -7.40 22.04 8.99
CA PRO A 173 -7.49 21.51 10.36
C PRO A 173 -7.57 19.99 10.45
N HIS A 174 -7.70 19.27 9.34
CA HIS A 174 -7.68 17.81 9.23
C HIS A 174 -7.06 17.38 7.90
N ASN A 175 -6.63 16.13 7.80
CA ASN A 175 -6.12 15.60 6.54
C ASN A 175 -7.24 15.50 5.50
N TYR A 176 -7.16 16.30 4.45
CA TYR A 176 -8.10 16.27 3.33
C TYR A 176 -7.73 15.12 2.38
N ILE A 177 -7.95 13.89 2.87
CA ILE A 177 -7.76 12.66 2.08
C ILE A 177 -8.97 11.76 2.27
N THR A 178 -9.51 11.28 1.16
CA THR A 178 -10.55 10.24 1.17
C THR A 178 -10.47 9.40 -0.10
N TRP A 179 -11.28 8.36 -0.18
CA TRP A 179 -11.36 7.47 -1.33
C TRP A 179 -12.75 7.53 -1.95
N VAL A 180 -12.83 7.49 -3.27
CA VAL A 180 -14.11 7.56 -3.98
C VAL A 180 -15.04 6.42 -3.58
N HIS A 181 -14.54 5.18 -3.44
CA HIS A 181 -15.37 4.05 -3.01
C HIS A 181 -15.97 4.27 -1.61
N SER A 182 -15.25 4.93 -0.71
CA SER A 182 -15.76 5.28 0.62
C SER A 182 -16.84 6.36 0.54
N LEU A 183 -16.69 7.35 -0.35
CA LEU A 183 -17.67 8.39 -0.58
C LEU A 183 -18.97 7.84 -1.19
N LEU A 184 -18.86 6.86 -2.07
CA LEU A 184 -19.99 6.20 -2.70
C LEU A 184 -20.75 5.25 -1.77
N LYS A 185 -20.21 5.00 -0.55
CA LYS A 185 -20.79 4.10 0.46
C LYS A 185 -21.20 2.74 -0.11
N LYS A 186 -20.42 2.21 -1.06
CA LYS A 186 -20.69 0.90 -1.65
C LYS A 186 -20.43 -0.18 -0.60
N GLU A 187 -21.47 -0.87 -0.18
CA GLU A 187 -21.35 -2.01 0.73
C GLU A 187 -20.53 -3.13 0.08
N ASN A 188 -19.73 -3.83 0.90
CA ASN A 188 -18.89 -4.95 0.47
C ASN A 188 -17.92 -4.63 -0.68
N PHE A 189 -17.45 -3.37 -0.79
CA PHE A 189 -16.50 -2.98 -1.83
C PHE A 189 -15.13 -3.65 -1.59
N ASN A 190 -14.80 -4.62 -2.43
CA ASN A 190 -13.53 -5.34 -2.36
C ASN A 190 -12.46 -4.58 -3.16
N LEU A 191 -11.73 -3.69 -2.47
CA LEU A 191 -10.63 -2.96 -3.07
C LEU A 191 -9.40 -3.86 -3.19
N ARG A 192 -8.96 -4.13 -4.42
CA ARG A 192 -7.62 -4.66 -4.68
C ARG A 192 -6.76 -3.53 -5.24
N PRO A 193 -5.66 -3.17 -4.59
CA PRO A 193 -4.76 -2.14 -5.10
C PRO A 193 -4.28 -2.48 -6.51
N VAL A 194 -4.15 -1.45 -7.36
CA VAL A 194 -3.49 -1.60 -8.65
C VAL A 194 -1.99 -1.49 -8.41
N SER A 195 -1.22 -2.47 -8.88
CA SER A 195 0.23 -2.36 -8.90
C SER A 195 0.63 -1.43 -10.06
N TYR A 196 1.28 -0.33 -9.74
CA TYR A 196 1.81 0.62 -10.73
C TYR A 196 3.22 0.27 -11.21
N THR A 197 3.68 -0.94 -10.99
CA THR A 197 5.03 -1.37 -11.42
C THR A 197 5.25 -1.28 -12.93
N HIS A 198 4.19 -1.20 -13.72
CA HIS A 198 4.23 -0.97 -15.17
C HIS A 198 4.14 0.51 -15.57
N LEU A 199 3.84 1.41 -14.64
CA LEU A 199 3.93 2.86 -14.82
C LEU A 199 5.34 3.37 -14.45
N THR A 200 6.38 2.61 -14.78
CA THR A 200 7.72 3.19 -14.82
C THR A 200 7.67 4.26 -15.91
N LEU A 201 7.92 5.51 -15.52
CA LEU A 201 8.25 6.55 -16.48
C LEU A 201 9.29 5.94 -17.43
N PRO A 202 9.18 6.14 -18.75
CA PRO A 202 10.23 5.76 -19.66
C PRO A 202 11.50 6.47 -19.16
N THR A 203 12.38 5.72 -18.52
CA THR A 203 13.72 6.21 -18.25
C THR A 203 14.36 6.33 -19.62
N ASN A 204 14.48 7.55 -20.12
CA ASN A 204 15.34 7.85 -21.24
C ASN A 204 16.75 7.42 -20.87
N ARG A 205 17.06 6.17 -21.13
CA ARG A 205 18.42 5.67 -21.32
C ARG A 205 18.64 5.55 -22.82
N GLU A 206 18.82 6.67 -23.43
CA GLU A 206 19.51 6.80 -24.70
C GLU A 206 20.26 8.13 -24.69
N VAL A 207 21.50 8.09 -24.26
CA VAL A 207 22.60 8.90 -24.75
C VAL A 207 23.78 7.96 -24.88
#